data_7dd8826ae1d9aa43736c89f6e80ff7d8
#
_entry.id   7dd8826ae1d9aa43736c89f6e80ff7d8
#
_cell.length_a   1.000
_cell.length_b   1.000
_cell.length_c   1.000
_cell.angle_alpha   90.00
_cell.angle_beta   90.00
_cell.angle_gamma   90.00
#
_symmetry.space_group_name_H-M   'P 1'
#
loop_
_entity.id
_entity.type
_entity.pdbx_description
1 polymer ?
#
loop_
_entity_poly.entity_id
_entity_poly.type
_entity_poly.pdbx_seq_one_letter_code
_entity_poly.pdbx_strand_id
1 'polypeptide(L)'
;MKKYLLAIGLLLATGAARLPWEKQLSGQLASAGLLLPPPGDTLREQMGQSATLAALGGLRSLVSIYVTLHAHEAWQMNDWETVERDYRMVTTLEPGDIDNWIRGAWHLWANAAASIEMNESIPVALREKMEQEYIDKGIEFLRQGIRNNPETAKPWVELGFVLRSKKEDYCGAAKAYEEALKRQGAPEFAIRFVGYNLAQCPGHEREAYDYLRKLYDEGPKHRLPAVIVFLKELEEKLGIPQRQRITDPLPEHLRRERAARPPGGNETK
;
A
#
# COMPACT_ATOMS: atom_id res chain seq x y z
N MET A 1 40.62 12.31 32.11
CA MET A 1 40.26 13.09 30.90
C MET A 1 41.22 12.79 29.72
N LYS A 2 42.54 12.91 29.83
CA LYS A 2 43.48 12.69 28.69
C LYS A 2 43.33 11.33 28.00
N LYS A 3 43.10 10.23 28.75
CA LYS A 3 42.91 8.87 28.18
C LYS A 3 41.63 8.74 27.33
N TYR A 4 40.54 9.41 27.69
CA TYR A 4 39.30 9.39 26.91
C TYR A 4 39.40 10.24 25.65
N LEU A 5 40.10 11.37 25.71
CA LEU A 5 40.40 12.21 24.54
C LEU A 5 41.25 11.47 23.50
N LEU A 6 42.22 10.70 23.99
CA LEU A 6 43.09 9.89 23.15
C LEU A 6 42.34 8.73 22.49
N ALA A 7 41.44 8.07 23.23
CA ALA A 7 40.56 7.03 22.70
C ALA A 7 39.58 7.58 21.63
N ILE A 8 38.98 8.73 21.89
CA ILE A 8 38.09 9.42 20.92
C ILE A 8 38.89 9.82 19.67
N GLY A 9 40.08 10.39 19.84
CA GLY A 9 40.95 10.75 18.72
C GLY A 9 41.35 9.54 17.87
N LEU A 10 41.65 8.40 18.49
CA LEU A 10 41.94 7.14 17.82
C LEU A 10 40.74 6.57 17.05
N LEU A 11 39.57 6.62 17.64
CA LEU A 11 38.31 6.23 17.00
C LEU A 11 37.99 7.11 15.78
N LEU A 12 38.16 8.42 15.89
CA LEU A 12 37.92 9.34 14.78
C LEU A 12 38.96 9.13 13.66
N ALA A 13 40.23 8.92 14.00
CA ALA A 13 41.28 8.65 13.02
C ALA A 13 41.06 7.32 12.27
N THR A 14 40.69 6.27 12.99
CA THR A 14 40.36 4.96 12.36
C THR A 14 39.08 5.04 11.53
N GLY A 15 38.10 5.81 11.96
CA GLY A 15 36.90 6.09 11.16
C GLY A 15 37.19 6.81 9.86
N ALA A 16 38.02 7.88 9.96
CA ALA A 16 38.43 8.65 8.77
C ALA A 16 39.28 7.82 7.78
N ALA A 17 40.14 6.96 8.28
CA ALA A 17 40.96 6.07 7.44
C ALA A 17 40.15 5.01 6.68
N ARG A 18 38.95 4.65 7.17
CA ARG A 18 38.04 3.70 6.52
C ARG A 18 37.17 4.34 5.43
N LEU A 19 36.95 5.65 5.46
CA LEU A 19 36.03 6.34 4.54
C LEU A 19 36.28 6.05 3.04
N PRO A 20 37.49 6.01 2.50
CA PRO A 20 37.70 5.72 1.09
C PRO A 20 37.31 4.27 0.72
N TRP A 21 37.56 3.31 1.60
CA TRP A 21 37.22 1.91 1.40
C TRP A 21 35.70 1.68 1.50
N GLU A 22 35.07 2.35 2.44
CA GLU A 22 33.59 2.30 2.58
C GLU A 22 32.89 2.90 1.37
N LYS A 23 33.40 4.02 0.82
CA LYS A 23 32.86 4.61 -0.42
C LYS A 23 32.99 3.67 -1.62
N GLN A 24 34.13 3.01 -1.76
CA GLN A 24 34.35 2.08 -2.86
C GLN A 24 33.50 0.83 -2.73
N LEU A 25 33.41 0.25 -1.54
CA LEU A 25 32.58 -0.91 -1.24
C LEU A 25 31.10 -0.58 -1.41
N SER A 26 30.64 0.55 -0.88
CA SER A 26 29.26 1.03 -1.04
C SER A 26 28.89 1.23 -2.51
N GLY A 27 29.81 1.77 -3.33
CA GLY A 27 29.61 1.91 -4.77
C GLY A 27 29.48 0.56 -5.48
N GLN A 28 30.30 -0.42 -5.12
CA GLN A 28 30.22 -1.79 -5.67
C GLN A 28 28.93 -2.50 -5.25
N LEU A 29 28.53 -2.39 -3.98
CA LEU A 29 27.30 -2.99 -3.47
C LEU A 29 26.04 -2.32 -4.06
N ALA A 30 26.08 -1.00 -4.27
CA ALA A 30 25.01 -0.28 -4.93
C ALA A 30 24.87 -0.68 -6.41
N SER A 31 25.98 -0.81 -7.13
CA SER A 31 25.97 -1.28 -8.52
C SER A 31 25.52 -2.75 -8.67
N ALA A 32 25.73 -3.56 -7.63
CA ALA A 32 25.23 -4.93 -7.54
C ALA A 32 23.76 -5.04 -7.06
N GLY A 33 23.08 -3.90 -6.78
CA GLY A 33 21.72 -3.90 -6.25
C GLY A 33 21.58 -4.38 -4.81
N LEU A 34 22.69 -4.50 -4.09
CA LEU A 34 22.74 -5.00 -2.71
C LEU A 34 22.67 -3.89 -1.64
N LEU A 35 22.73 -2.62 -2.06
CA LEU A 35 22.54 -1.46 -1.20
C LEU A 35 21.41 -0.57 -1.73
N LEU A 36 20.55 -0.15 -0.84
CA LEU A 36 19.52 0.84 -1.12
C LEU A 36 20.16 2.23 -1.36
N PRO A 37 19.57 3.06 -2.24
CA PRO A 37 20.10 4.42 -2.48
C PRO A 37 20.06 5.24 -1.18
N PRO A 38 20.98 6.20 -1.01
CA PRO A 38 20.98 7.10 0.14
C PRO A 38 19.70 7.96 0.14
N PRO A 39 19.18 8.34 1.32
CA PRO A 39 18.01 9.20 1.42
C PRO A 39 18.27 10.55 0.74
N GLY A 40 17.25 11.08 0.01
CA GLY A 40 17.31 12.38 -0.65
C GLY A 40 17.47 13.55 0.33
N ASP A 41 17.90 14.70 -0.19
CA ASP A 41 18.25 15.88 0.65
C ASP A 41 17.05 16.38 1.49
N THR A 42 15.85 16.35 0.95
CA THR A 42 14.60 16.70 1.67
C THR A 42 14.30 15.77 2.86
N LEU A 43 14.72 14.51 2.79
CA LEU A 43 14.56 13.55 3.88
C LEU A 43 15.62 13.76 4.97
N ARG A 44 16.82 14.22 4.60
CA ARG A 44 17.88 14.54 5.57
C ARG A 44 17.50 15.68 6.50
N GLU A 45 16.76 16.68 6.02
CA GLU A 45 16.28 17.80 6.84
C GLU A 45 15.23 17.37 7.89
N GLN A 46 14.47 16.31 7.60
CA GLN A 46 13.47 15.77 8.53
C GLN A 46 14.06 14.81 9.56
N MET A 47 15.29 14.34 9.35
CA MET A 47 15.99 13.46 10.28
C MET A 47 16.60 14.27 11.41
N GLY A 48 16.26 13.93 12.66
CA GLY A 48 17.00 14.45 13.81
C GLY A 48 18.50 14.13 13.73
N GLN A 49 19.35 14.95 14.34
CA GLN A 49 20.82 14.85 14.23
C GLN A 49 21.38 13.44 14.50
N SER A 50 20.77 12.69 15.43
CA SER A 50 21.19 11.31 15.77
C SER A 50 20.96 10.32 14.64
N ALA A 51 19.82 10.40 13.95
CA ALA A 51 19.49 9.52 12.83
C ALA A 51 20.36 9.87 11.60
N THR A 52 20.65 11.14 11.38
CA THR A 52 21.57 11.60 10.32
C THR A 52 22.98 11.05 10.55
N LEU A 53 23.50 11.12 11.77
CA LEU A 53 24.80 10.57 12.12
C LEU A 53 24.86 9.05 11.96
N ALA A 54 23.81 8.34 12.38
CA ALA A 54 23.70 6.89 12.19
C ALA A 54 23.64 6.50 10.71
N ALA A 55 22.90 7.24 9.90
CA ALA A 55 22.80 7.01 8.45
C ALA A 55 24.15 7.24 7.74
N LEU A 56 24.89 8.26 8.15
CA LEU A 56 26.22 8.57 7.61
C LEU A 56 27.28 7.56 8.07
N GLY A 57 27.14 6.99 9.27
CA GLY A 57 28.06 6.03 9.84
C GLY A 57 27.90 4.57 9.38
N GLY A 58 27.03 4.30 8.40
CA GLY A 58 26.76 2.92 7.93
C GLY A 58 25.94 2.08 8.89
N LEU A 59 25.43 2.66 9.98
CA LEU A 59 24.58 2.00 10.99
C LEU A 59 23.08 2.10 10.67
N ARG A 60 22.75 2.61 9.49
CA ARG A 60 21.38 2.92 9.07
C ARG A 60 20.43 1.74 9.25
N SER A 61 20.80 0.56 8.75
CA SER A 61 19.97 -0.64 8.86
C SER A 61 19.87 -1.15 10.29
N LEU A 62 20.92 -1.02 11.10
CA LEU A 62 20.85 -1.41 12.51
C LEU A 62 19.90 -0.49 13.30
N VAL A 63 19.94 0.81 13.04
CA VAL A 63 19.01 1.77 13.65
C VAL A 63 17.57 1.48 13.16
N SER A 64 17.39 1.19 11.87
CA SER A 64 16.10 0.82 11.29
C SER A 64 15.50 -0.43 11.98
N ILE A 65 16.31 -1.47 12.17
CA ILE A 65 15.90 -2.68 12.89
C ILE A 65 15.48 -2.34 14.33
N TYR A 66 16.29 -1.57 15.06
CA TYR A 66 15.97 -1.19 16.44
C TYR A 66 14.65 -0.41 16.51
N VAL A 67 14.47 0.58 15.64
CA VAL A 67 13.23 1.39 15.58
C VAL A 67 12.03 0.54 15.19
N THR A 68 12.19 -0.44 14.29
CA THR A 68 11.12 -1.39 13.94
C THR A 68 10.71 -2.25 15.14
N LEU A 69 11.66 -2.70 15.94
CA LEU A 69 11.36 -3.44 17.18
C LEU A 69 10.62 -2.57 18.19
N HIS A 70 11.03 -1.32 18.36
CA HIS A 70 10.36 -0.35 19.23
C HIS A 70 8.93 -0.05 18.73
N ALA A 71 8.73 0.09 17.42
CA ALA A 71 7.40 0.21 16.83
C ALA A 71 6.51 -1.01 17.12
N HIS A 72 7.11 -2.22 17.15
CA HIS A 72 6.38 -3.44 17.50
C HIS A 72 5.95 -3.45 18.97
N GLU A 73 6.80 -3.00 19.92
CA GLU A 73 6.42 -2.83 21.32
C GLU A 73 5.28 -1.81 21.48
N ALA A 74 5.39 -0.67 20.81
CA ALA A 74 4.34 0.36 20.79
C ALA A 74 3.00 -0.19 20.22
N TRP A 75 3.07 -0.99 19.14
CA TRP A 75 1.90 -1.66 18.57
C TRP A 75 1.20 -2.58 19.59
N GLN A 76 1.95 -3.36 20.39
CA GLN A 76 1.37 -4.20 21.43
C GLN A 76 0.65 -3.39 22.51
N MET A 77 1.07 -2.15 22.74
CA MET A 77 0.48 -1.23 23.70
C MET A 77 -0.63 -0.35 23.11
N ASN A 78 -0.96 -0.53 21.82
CA ASN A 78 -1.87 0.34 21.04
C ASN A 78 -1.43 1.82 21.03
N ASP A 79 -0.13 2.11 21.18
CA ASP A 79 0.43 3.46 21.04
C ASP A 79 0.68 3.78 19.57
N TRP A 80 -0.40 4.18 18.91
CA TRP A 80 -0.40 4.41 17.45
C TRP A 80 0.41 5.62 17.02
N GLU A 81 0.56 6.61 17.89
CA GLU A 81 1.40 7.79 17.63
C GLU A 81 2.89 7.38 17.56
N THR A 82 3.33 6.57 18.49
CA THR A 82 4.69 6.01 18.48
C THR A 82 4.90 5.10 17.28
N VAL A 83 3.94 4.23 16.94
CA VAL A 83 4.01 3.38 15.74
C VAL A 83 4.17 4.23 14.48
N GLU A 84 3.36 5.27 14.29
CA GLU A 84 3.46 6.19 13.15
C GLU A 84 4.84 6.86 13.09
N ARG A 85 5.27 7.45 14.19
CA ARG A 85 6.56 8.14 14.28
C ARG A 85 7.73 7.21 13.92
N ASP A 86 7.72 6.01 14.45
CA ASP A 86 8.81 5.06 14.28
C ASP A 86 8.86 4.52 12.85
N TYR A 87 7.71 4.22 12.23
CA TYR A 87 7.69 3.86 10.80
C TYR A 87 8.09 5.01 9.89
N ARG A 88 7.82 6.28 10.24
CA ARG A 88 8.36 7.44 9.53
C ARG A 88 9.89 7.49 9.61
N MET A 89 10.45 7.17 10.79
CA MET A 89 11.89 7.05 10.98
C MET A 89 12.48 5.91 10.13
N VAL A 90 11.88 4.71 10.19
CA VAL A 90 12.31 3.53 9.44
C VAL A 90 12.34 3.82 7.94
N THR A 91 11.27 4.39 7.40
CA THR A 91 11.18 4.72 5.97
C THR A 91 12.09 5.89 5.56
N THR A 92 12.45 6.75 6.48
CA THR A 92 13.47 7.80 6.27
C THR A 92 14.87 7.20 6.21
N LEU A 93 15.15 6.21 7.07
CA LEU A 93 16.42 5.49 7.07
C LEU A 93 16.57 4.59 5.84
N GLU A 94 15.51 3.92 5.43
CA GLU A 94 15.49 2.95 4.33
C GLU A 94 14.38 3.25 3.31
N PRO A 95 14.46 4.38 2.57
CA PRO A 95 13.39 4.84 1.69
C PRO A 95 13.11 3.91 0.50
N GLY A 96 14.12 3.11 0.08
CA GLY A 96 13.98 2.12 -0.98
C GLY A 96 13.40 0.78 -0.52
N ASP A 97 13.25 0.55 0.80
CA ASP A 97 12.58 -0.64 1.31
C ASP A 97 11.06 -0.44 1.28
N ILE A 98 10.44 -0.94 0.23
CA ILE A 98 9.00 -0.78 0.00
C ILE A 98 8.15 -1.51 1.05
N ASP A 99 8.64 -2.60 1.63
CA ASP A 99 7.90 -3.38 2.60
C ASP A 99 7.73 -2.60 3.92
N ASN A 100 8.68 -1.71 4.25
CA ASN A 100 8.55 -0.80 5.38
C ASN A 100 7.46 0.27 5.16
N TRP A 101 7.31 0.79 3.93
CA TRP A 101 6.22 1.70 3.58
C TRP A 101 4.87 1.01 3.68
N ILE A 102 4.74 -0.20 3.14
CA ILE A 102 3.50 -0.97 3.17
C ILE A 102 3.13 -1.34 4.60
N ARG A 103 4.10 -1.80 5.41
CA ARG A 103 3.87 -2.19 6.80
C ARG A 103 3.48 -1.00 7.67
N GLY A 104 4.17 0.13 7.54
CA GLY A 104 3.81 1.37 8.25
C GLY A 104 2.41 1.84 7.89
N ALA A 105 2.08 1.86 6.61
CA ALA A 105 0.73 2.19 6.15
C ALA A 105 -0.32 1.23 6.73
N TRP A 106 -0.05 -0.09 6.70
CA TRP A 106 -0.96 -1.11 7.22
C TRP A 106 -1.23 -0.95 8.72
N HIS A 107 -0.20 -0.62 9.51
CA HIS A 107 -0.41 -0.32 10.93
C HIS A 107 -1.37 0.86 11.16
N LEU A 108 -1.36 1.84 10.26
CA LEU A 108 -2.24 3.01 10.37
C LEU A 108 -3.66 2.70 9.87
N TRP A 109 -3.82 2.34 8.59
CA TRP A 109 -5.15 2.18 7.99
C TRP A 109 -5.91 0.91 8.44
N ALA A 110 -5.19 -0.12 8.92
CA ALA A 110 -5.82 -1.37 9.37
C ALA A 110 -5.84 -1.47 10.90
N ASN A 111 -4.66 -1.50 11.56
CA ASN A 111 -4.59 -1.80 12.99
C ASN A 111 -5.08 -0.64 13.85
N ALA A 112 -4.58 0.58 13.62
CA ALA A 112 -5.01 1.76 14.39
C ALA A 112 -6.48 2.05 14.14
N ALA A 113 -6.91 2.06 12.89
CA ALA A 113 -8.32 2.26 12.53
C ALA A 113 -9.24 1.23 13.22
N ALA A 114 -8.92 -0.07 13.12
CA ALA A 114 -9.72 -1.11 13.77
C ALA A 114 -9.70 -1.02 15.30
N SER A 115 -8.54 -0.70 15.89
CA SER A 115 -8.43 -0.50 17.34
C SER A 115 -9.33 0.64 17.84
N ILE A 116 -9.43 1.71 17.06
CA ILE A 116 -10.31 2.85 17.37
C ILE A 116 -11.76 2.47 17.15
N GLU A 117 -12.10 1.84 16.03
CA GLU A 117 -13.44 1.35 15.71
C GLU A 117 -14.01 0.47 16.83
N MET A 118 -13.18 -0.40 17.42
CA MET A 118 -13.58 -1.34 18.49
C MET A 118 -13.56 -0.71 19.88
N ASN A 119 -13.08 0.51 20.06
CA ASN A 119 -12.98 1.15 21.38
C ASN A 119 -14.29 1.82 21.81
N GLU A 120 -15.10 1.10 22.54
CA GLU A 120 -16.41 1.60 23.04
C GLU A 120 -16.30 2.75 24.05
N SER A 121 -15.13 3.01 24.62
CA SER A 121 -14.94 4.15 25.53
C SER A 121 -14.93 5.50 24.81
N ILE A 122 -14.75 5.50 23.49
CA ILE A 122 -14.77 6.70 22.65
C ILE A 122 -16.19 6.92 22.10
N PRO A 123 -16.76 8.14 22.20
CA PRO A 123 -18.05 8.45 21.58
C PRO A 123 -18.07 8.15 20.07
N VAL A 124 -19.17 7.58 19.55
CA VAL A 124 -19.28 7.06 18.18
C VAL A 124 -18.79 8.07 17.13
N ALA A 125 -19.29 9.30 17.13
CA ALA A 125 -18.91 10.32 16.16
C ALA A 125 -17.41 10.69 16.20
N LEU A 126 -16.80 10.65 17.38
CA LEU A 126 -15.36 10.89 17.52
C LEU A 126 -14.55 9.68 17.03
N ARG A 127 -15.03 8.47 17.32
CA ARG A 127 -14.45 7.22 16.91
C ARG A 127 -14.40 7.10 15.38
N GLU A 128 -15.52 7.37 14.70
CA GLU A 128 -15.59 7.40 13.24
C GLU A 128 -14.60 8.41 12.63
N LYS A 129 -14.54 9.61 13.21
CA LYS A 129 -13.59 10.64 12.77
C LYS A 129 -12.14 10.18 12.92
N MET A 130 -11.78 9.65 14.09
CA MET A 130 -10.42 9.20 14.38
C MET A 130 -10.04 8.00 13.49
N GLU A 131 -10.96 7.07 13.25
CA GLU A 131 -10.76 5.96 12.31
C GLU A 131 -10.41 6.48 10.92
N GLN A 132 -11.21 7.41 10.39
CA GLN A 132 -10.96 8.01 9.08
C GLN A 132 -9.63 8.77 9.01
N GLU A 133 -9.23 9.46 10.08
CA GLU A 133 -7.92 10.12 10.15
C GLU A 133 -6.77 9.11 10.04
N TYR A 134 -6.84 7.94 10.68
CA TYR A 134 -5.81 6.92 10.57
C TYR A 134 -5.81 6.22 9.20
N ILE A 135 -6.96 6.01 8.60
CA ILE A 135 -7.05 5.53 7.22
C ILE A 135 -6.36 6.51 6.26
N ASP A 136 -6.64 7.81 6.38
CA ASP A 136 -6.04 8.85 5.55
C ASP A 136 -4.52 8.97 5.76
N LYS A 137 -4.03 8.84 6.99
CA LYS A 137 -2.60 8.74 7.29
C LYS A 137 -1.95 7.55 6.61
N GLY A 138 -2.60 6.39 6.62
CA GLY A 138 -2.12 5.18 5.93
C GLY A 138 -2.05 5.38 4.41
N ILE A 139 -3.06 6.01 3.81
CA ILE A 139 -3.09 6.35 2.37
C ILE A 139 -1.94 7.30 2.03
N GLU A 140 -1.70 8.34 2.83
CA GLU A 140 -0.60 9.27 2.58
C GLU A 140 0.76 8.58 2.73
N PHE A 141 0.89 7.64 3.66
CA PHE A 141 2.09 6.84 3.84
C PHE A 141 2.38 5.99 2.59
N LEU A 142 1.36 5.35 1.99
CA LEU A 142 1.49 4.64 0.71
C LEU A 142 1.88 5.58 -0.43
N ARG A 143 1.30 6.78 -0.50
CA ARG A 143 1.66 7.78 -1.52
C ARG A 143 3.11 8.23 -1.39
N GLN A 144 3.64 8.34 -0.17
CA GLN A 144 5.06 8.61 0.06
C GLN A 144 5.93 7.44 -0.41
N GLY A 145 5.52 6.20 -0.10
CA GLY A 145 6.16 4.99 -0.60
C GLY A 145 6.23 4.93 -2.13
N ILE A 146 5.16 5.32 -2.81
CA ILE A 146 5.08 5.44 -4.28
C ILE A 146 6.09 6.46 -4.81
N ARG A 147 6.17 7.64 -4.18
CA ARG A 147 7.13 8.69 -4.60
C ARG A 147 8.59 8.26 -4.45
N ASN A 148 8.88 7.49 -3.41
CA ASN A 148 10.24 6.98 -3.16
C ASN A 148 10.59 5.73 -3.97
N ASN A 149 9.59 4.99 -4.46
CA ASN A 149 9.76 3.73 -5.18
C ASN A 149 8.87 3.69 -6.45
N PRO A 150 9.09 4.58 -7.43
CA PRO A 150 8.18 4.78 -8.56
C PRO A 150 8.09 3.58 -9.51
N GLU A 151 9.10 2.69 -9.49
CA GLU A 151 9.22 1.56 -10.42
C GLU A 151 8.47 0.30 -9.96
N THR A 152 8.00 0.24 -8.71
CA THR A 152 7.33 -0.95 -8.18
C THR A 152 5.81 -0.83 -8.14
N ALA A 153 5.12 -1.92 -8.47
CA ALA A 153 3.67 -2.01 -8.41
C ALA A 153 3.10 -2.14 -6.99
N LYS A 154 3.88 -2.71 -6.05
CA LYS A 154 3.40 -3.08 -4.71
C LYS A 154 2.61 -1.97 -4.00
N PRO A 155 3.13 -0.73 -3.81
CA PRO A 155 2.41 0.30 -3.05
C PRO A 155 1.18 0.82 -3.80
N TRP A 156 1.15 0.74 -5.12
CA TRP A 156 -0.03 1.06 -5.92
C TRP A 156 -1.15 0.04 -5.72
N VAL A 157 -0.79 -1.24 -5.64
CA VAL A 157 -1.75 -2.33 -5.35
C VAL A 157 -2.37 -2.14 -3.97
N GLU A 158 -1.55 -1.85 -2.95
CA GLU A 158 -2.02 -1.57 -1.59
C GLU A 158 -2.91 -0.31 -1.54
N LEU A 159 -2.51 0.76 -2.26
CA LEU A 159 -3.33 1.96 -2.36
C LEU A 159 -4.70 1.66 -2.97
N GLY A 160 -4.76 0.91 -4.07
CA GLY A 160 -6.01 0.49 -4.69
C GLY A 160 -6.88 -0.33 -3.73
N PHE A 161 -6.27 -1.22 -2.95
CA PHE A 161 -6.99 -2.00 -1.95
C PHE A 161 -7.61 -1.12 -0.86
N VAL A 162 -6.85 -0.19 -0.28
CA VAL A 162 -7.34 0.71 0.79
C VAL A 162 -8.41 1.65 0.28
N LEU A 163 -8.23 2.27 -0.89
CA LEU A 163 -9.23 3.16 -1.50
C LEU A 163 -10.56 2.44 -1.71
N ARG A 164 -10.52 1.21 -2.23
CA ARG A 164 -11.72 0.39 -2.42
C ARG A 164 -12.37 -0.01 -1.10
N SER A 165 -11.59 -0.56 -0.16
CA SER A 165 -12.13 -1.26 1.01
C SER A 165 -12.47 -0.35 2.19
N LYS A 166 -11.79 0.79 2.31
CA LYS A 166 -11.92 1.71 3.45
C LYS A 166 -12.52 3.07 3.09
N LYS A 167 -12.36 3.49 1.85
CA LYS A 167 -12.88 4.80 1.39
C LYS A 167 -14.04 4.65 0.39
N GLU A 168 -14.34 3.43 -0.08
CA GLU A 168 -15.28 3.17 -1.17
C GLU A 168 -15.01 4.03 -2.43
N ASP A 169 -13.76 4.53 -2.55
CA ASP A 169 -13.31 5.28 -3.71
C ASP A 169 -12.92 4.30 -4.83
N TYR A 170 -13.94 3.77 -5.48
CA TYR A 170 -13.77 2.82 -6.57
C TYR A 170 -13.06 3.43 -7.78
N CYS A 171 -13.30 4.71 -8.05
CA CYS A 171 -12.64 5.41 -9.16
C CYS A 171 -11.14 5.59 -8.90
N GLY A 172 -10.78 6.00 -7.69
CA GLY A 172 -9.39 6.08 -7.24
C GLY A 172 -8.72 4.71 -7.21
N ALA A 173 -9.44 3.67 -6.77
CA ALA A 173 -8.93 2.30 -6.74
C ALA A 173 -8.64 1.78 -8.15
N ALA A 174 -9.53 1.99 -9.13
CA ALA A 174 -9.30 1.61 -10.53
C ALA A 174 -8.01 2.25 -11.06
N LYS A 175 -7.84 3.57 -10.87
CA LYS A 175 -6.63 4.30 -11.27
C LYS A 175 -5.36 3.75 -10.59
N ALA A 176 -5.44 3.41 -9.30
CA ALA A 176 -4.29 2.85 -8.58
C ALA A 176 -3.88 1.48 -9.15
N TYR A 177 -4.83 0.60 -9.48
CA TYR A 177 -4.52 -0.67 -10.13
C TYR A 177 -3.99 -0.48 -11.56
N GLU A 178 -4.51 0.47 -12.33
CA GLU A 178 -3.95 0.82 -13.66
C GLU A 178 -2.49 1.28 -13.55
N GLU A 179 -2.19 2.12 -12.57
CA GLU A 179 -0.82 2.57 -12.31
C GLU A 179 0.08 1.41 -11.87
N ALA A 180 -0.43 0.45 -11.09
CA ALA A 180 0.30 -0.76 -10.73
C ALA A 180 0.69 -1.59 -11.96
N LEU A 181 -0.22 -1.75 -12.93
CA LEU A 181 0.01 -2.53 -14.15
C LEU A 181 1.12 -1.97 -15.06
N LYS A 182 1.45 -0.69 -14.92
CA LYS A 182 2.54 -0.02 -15.68
C LYS A 182 3.93 -0.28 -15.05
N ARG A 183 4.02 -0.98 -13.92
CA ARG A 183 5.23 -1.10 -13.11
C ARG A 183 5.66 -2.54 -12.89
N GLN A 184 6.91 -2.71 -12.46
CA GLN A 184 7.46 -4.03 -12.21
C GLN A 184 6.76 -4.73 -11.03
N GLY A 185 6.56 -6.03 -11.16
CA GLY A 185 5.96 -6.85 -10.11
C GLY A 185 4.46 -6.67 -9.95
N ALA A 186 3.75 -6.14 -10.96
CA ALA A 186 2.30 -6.08 -10.95
C ALA A 186 1.71 -7.49 -10.88
N PRO A 187 0.87 -7.78 -9.86
CA PRO A 187 0.25 -9.08 -9.75
C PRO A 187 -0.83 -9.26 -10.81
N GLU A 188 -0.99 -10.49 -11.31
CA GLU A 188 -1.93 -10.81 -12.39
C GLU A 188 -3.38 -10.41 -12.06
N PHE A 189 -3.77 -10.45 -10.81
CA PHE A 189 -5.13 -10.06 -10.42
C PHE A 189 -5.41 -8.56 -10.64
N ALA A 190 -4.39 -7.71 -10.62
CA ALA A 190 -4.56 -6.26 -10.74
C ALA A 190 -5.34 -5.86 -12.01
N ILE A 191 -5.11 -6.58 -13.12
CA ILE A 191 -5.82 -6.33 -14.37
C ILE A 191 -7.34 -6.49 -14.21
N ARG A 192 -7.81 -7.48 -13.45
CA ARG A 192 -9.22 -7.67 -13.21
C ARG A 192 -9.80 -6.66 -12.22
N PHE A 193 -8.98 -6.25 -11.23
CA PHE A 193 -9.38 -5.27 -10.24
C PHE A 193 -9.61 -3.87 -10.84
N VAL A 194 -8.92 -3.51 -11.92
CA VAL A 194 -9.27 -2.31 -12.71
C VAL A 194 -10.74 -2.38 -13.13
N GLY A 195 -11.14 -3.45 -13.84
CA GLY A 195 -12.50 -3.59 -14.34
C GLY A 195 -13.56 -3.68 -13.23
N TYR A 196 -13.26 -4.39 -12.12
CA TYR A 196 -14.18 -4.49 -10.99
C TYR A 196 -14.44 -3.14 -10.30
N ASN A 197 -13.40 -2.32 -10.18
CA ASN A 197 -13.55 -1.00 -9.58
C ASN A 197 -14.19 -0.02 -10.55
N LEU A 198 -13.87 -0.05 -11.85
CA LEU A 198 -14.58 0.73 -12.86
C LEU A 198 -16.08 0.43 -12.87
N ALA A 199 -16.48 -0.84 -12.70
CA ALA A 199 -17.89 -1.23 -12.66
C ALA A 199 -18.68 -0.60 -11.49
N GLN A 200 -17.98 -0.25 -10.42
CA GLN A 200 -18.52 0.42 -9.24
C GLN A 200 -18.26 1.93 -9.22
N CYS A 201 -17.48 2.46 -10.17
CA CYS A 201 -17.21 3.89 -10.32
C CYS A 201 -18.37 4.55 -11.09
N PRO A 202 -19.15 5.46 -10.48
CA PRO A 202 -20.31 6.07 -11.11
C PRO A 202 -19.96 6.74 -12.45
N GLY A 203 -20.74 6.43 -13.50
CA GLY A 203 -20.56 6.98 -14.83
C GLY A 203 -19.52 6.27 -15.69
N HIS A 204 -18.85 5.24 -15.19
CA HIS A 204 -17.85 4.43 -15.91
C HIS A 204 -18.33 3.03 -16.30
N GLU A 205 -19.64 2.77 -16.22
CA GLU A 205 -20.23 1.44 -16.48
C GLU A 205 -19.90 0.93 -17.89
N ARG A 206 -19.92 1.81 -18.87
CA ARG A 206 -19.61 1.44 -20.25
C ARG A 206 -18.12 1.10 -20.41
N GLU A 207 -17.26 1.89 -19.84
CA GLU A 207 -15.81 1.64 -19.84
C GLU A 207 -15.48 0.32 -19.13
N ALA A 208 -16.09 0.07 -17.98
CA ALA A 208 -15.95 -1.17 -17.24
C ALA A 208 -16.38 -2.39 -18.06
N TYR A 209 -17.53 -2.27 -18.75
CA TYR A 209 -18.02 -3.34 -19.62
C TYR A 209 -17.05 -3.64 -20.76
N ASP A 210 -16.61 -2.62 -21.48
CA ASP A 210 -15.69 -2.77 -22.60
C ASP A 210 -14.34 -3.35 -22.16
N TYR A 211 -13.84 -2.92 -20.99
CA TYR A 211 -12.62 -3.43 -20.37
C TYR A 211 -12.74 -4.91 -19.96
N LEU A 212 -13.75 -5.26 -19.16
CA LEU A 212 -13.97 -6.64 -18.70
C LEU A 212 -14.34 -7.57 -19.85
N ARG A 213 -15.09 -7.08 -20.85
CA ARG A 213 -15.45 -7.85 -22.02
C ARG A 213 -14.22 -8.22 -22.85
N LYS A 214 -13.29 -7.28 -23.03
CA LYS A 214 -12.00 -7.56 -23.68
C LYS A 214 -11.24 -8.64 -22.95
N LEU A 215 -11.12 -8.57 -21.61
CA LEU A 215 -10.45 -9.61 -20.82
C LEU A 215 -11.15 -10.98 -20.98
N TYR A 216 -12.47 -11.00 -20.93
CA TYR A 216 -13.26 -12.21 -21.08
C TYR A 216 -13.02 -12.87 -22.44
N ASP A 217 -12.92 -12.07 -23.52
CA ASP A 217 -12.71 -12.54 -24.90
C ASP A 217 -11.25 -13.02 -25.14
N GLU A 218 -10.28 -12.62 -24.31
CA GLU A 218 -8.90 -13.15 -24.34
C GLU A 218 -8.81 -14.64 -23.96
N GLY A 219 -9.86 -15.21 -23.36
CA GLY A 219 -9.96 -16.65 -23.17
C GLY A 219 -10.25 -17.13 -21.73
N PRO A 220 -10.24 -18.46 -21.53
CA PRO A 220 -10.70 -19.09 -20.28
C PRO A 220 -9.96 -18.62 -19.02
N LYS A 221 -8.70 -18.22 -19.14
CA LYS A 221 -7.88 -17.69 -18.03
C LYS A 221 -8.54 -16.49 -17.33
N HIS A 222 -9.27 -15.67 -18.09
CA HIS A 222 -9.93 -14.46 -17.59
C HIS A 222 -11.43 -14.63 -17.35
N ARG A 223 -12.02 -15.79 -17.65
CA ARG A 223 -13.44 -16.10 -17.43
C ARG A 223 -13.72 -16.56 -16.00
N LEU A 224 -13.19 -15.80 -15.03
CA LEU A 224 -13.40 -16.09 -13.62
C LEU A 224 -14.84 -15.76 -13.19
N PRO A 225 -15.37 -16.44 -12.15
CA PRO A 225 -16.73 -16.20 -11.65
C PRO A 225 -17.04 -14.71 -11.41
N ALA A 226 -16.11 -13.96 -10.82
CA ALA A 226 -16.31 -12.53 -10.59
C ALA A 226 -16.42 -11.72 -11.90
N VAL A 227 -15.60 -12.01 -12.91
CA VAL A 227 -15.68 -11.34 -14.23
C VAL A 227 -17.05 -11.60 -14.87
N ILE A 228 -17.55 -12.85 -14.81
CA ILE A 228 -18.86 -13.22 -15.33
C ILE A 228 -19.98 -12.44 -14.59
N VAL A 229 -19.88 -12.34 -13.27
CA VAL A 229 -20.88 -11.59 -12.45
C VAL A 229 -20.93 -10.13 -12.86
N PHE A 230 -19.76 -9.45 -12.84
CA PHE A 230 -19.70 -8.04 -13.20
C PHE A 230 -20.16 -7.78 -14.65
N LEU A 231 -19.79 -8.64 -15.61
CA LEU A 231 -20.24 -8.49 -16.99
C LEU A 231 -21.76 -8.61 -17.10
N LYS A 232 -22.37 -9.60 -16.45
CA LYS A 232 -23.84 -9.78 -16.49
C LYS A 232 -24.59 -8.61 -15.85
N GLU A 233 -24.10 -8.08 -14.73
CA GLU A 233 -24.66 -6.88 -14.09
C GLU A 233 -24.56 -5.66 -15.00
N LEU A 234 -23.41 -5.46 -15.63
CA LEU A 234 -23.21 -4.37 -16.60
C LEU A 234 -24.04 -4.55 -17.87
N GLU A 235 -24.21 -5.77 -18.38
CA GLU A 235 -25.09 -6.09 -19.51
C GLU A 235 -26.56 -5.73 -19.22
N GLU A 236 -27.03 -5.98 -18.00
CA GLU A 236 -28.37 -5.60 -17.57
C GLU A 236 -28.48 -4.08 -17.44
N LYS A 237 -27.53 -3.45 -16.72
CA LYS A 237 -27.51 -2.00 -16.45
C LYS A 237 -27.42 -1.16 -17.72
N LEU A 238 -26.63 -1.61 -18.71
CA LEU A 238 -26.40 -0.92 -19.99
C LEU A 238 -27.41 -1.31 -21.08
N GLY A 239 -28.35 -2.22 -20.81
CA GLY A 239 -29.32 -2.67 -21.79
C GLY A 239 -28.71 -3.38 -23.00
N ILE A 240 -27.58 -4.11 -22.81
CA ILE A 240 -26.92 -4.82 -23.90
C ILE A 240 -27.86 -5.84 -24.51
N PRO A 241 -28.04 -5.87 -25.87
CA PRO A 241 -28.92 -6.82 -26.54
C PRO A 241 -28.52 -8.28 -26.25
N GLN A 242 -29.50 -9.17 -26.05
CA GLN A 242 -29.27 -10.57 -25.67
C GLN A 242 -28.24 -11.29 -26.53
N ARG A 243 -28.26 -11.06 -27.85
CA ARG A 243 -27.32 -11.67 -28.81
C ARG A 243 -25.85 -11.23 -28.67
N GLN A 244 -25.61 -10.14 -27.92
CA GLN A 244 -24.26 -9.59 -27.68
C GLN A 244 -23.75 -9.94 -26.28
N ARG A 245 -24.61 -10.48 -25.41
CA ARG A 245 -24.26 -10.85 -24.05
C ARG A 245 -23.36 -12.08 -24.00
N ILE A 246 -22.60 -12.19 -22.91
CA ILE A 246 -21.82 -13.39 -22.63
C ILE A 246 -22.74 -14.60 -22.43
N THR A 247 -22.28 -15.78 -22.87
CA THR A 247 -23.05 -17.03 -22.80
C THR A 247 -22.84 -17.78 -21.48
N ASP A 248 -21.73 -17.55 -20.79
CA ASP A 248 -21.44 -18.23 -19.54
C ASP A 248 -22.54 -17.99 -18.51
N PRO A 249 -22.99 -19.02 -17.78
CA PRO A 249 -23.99 -18.87 -16.75
C PRO A 249 -23.40 -18.19 -15.52
N LEU A 250 -24.24 -17.52 -14.72
CA LEU A 250 -23.83 -17.09 -13.38
C LEU A 250 -23.34 -18.29 -12.55
N PRO A 251 -22.39 -18.10 -11.63
CA PRO A 251 -22.00 -19.11 -10.66
C PRO A 251 -23.22 -19.72 -9.95
N GLU A 252 -23.17 -21.03 -9.67
CA GLU A 252 -24.35 -21.78 -9.19
C GLU A 252 -24.94 -21.22 -7.91
N HIS A 253 -24.10 -20.82 -6.94
CA HIS A 253 -24.56 -20.22 -5.69
C HIS A 253 -25.38 -18.94 -5.92
N LEU A 254 -24.95 -18.05 -6.83
CA LEU A 254 -25.68 -16.82 -7.16
C LEU A 254 -26.96 -17.10 -7.96
N ARG A 255 -26.98 -18.16 -8.78
CA ARG A 255 -28.19 -18.59 -9.45
C ARG A 255 -29.24 -19.07 -8.44
N ARG A 256 -28.83 -19.83 -7.43
CA ARG A 256 -29.68 -20.29 -6.34
C ARG A 256 -30.25 -19.13 -5.52
N GLU A 257 -29.40 -18.16 -5.16
CA GLU A 257 -29.82 -16.95 -4.44
C GLU A 257 -30.80 -16.10 -5.23
N ARG A 258 -30.56 -15.87 -6.52
CA ARG A 258 -31.52 -15.17 -7.41
C ARG A 258 -32.84 -15.92 -7.54
N ALA A 259 -32.81 -17.24 -7.64
CA ALA A 259 -34.02 -18.06 -7.72
C ALA A 259 -34.83 -18.09 -6.40
N ALA A 260 -34.17 -17.90 -5.26
CA ALA A 260 -34.81 -17.88 -3.94
C ALA A 260 -35.39 -16.50 -3.58
N ARG A 261 -35.03 -15.41 -4.29
CA ARG A 261 -35.65 -14.08 -4.06
C ARG A 261 -37.04 -14.04 -4.66
N PRO A 262 -38.08 -13.67 -3.89
CA PRO A 262 -39.44 -13.53 -4.42
C PRO A 262 -39.48 -12.40 -5.47
N PRO A 263 -40.27 -12.55 -6.55
CA PRO A 263 -40.45 -11.51 -7.56
C PRO A 263 -41.10 -10.27 -6.91
N GLY A 264 -40.36 -9.16 -6.83
CA GLY A 264 -40.87 -7.86 -6.36
C GLY A 264 -40.26 -7.26 -5.08
N GLY A 265 -39.21 -7.83 -4.53
CA GLY A 265 -38.48 -7.18 -3.41
C GLY A 265 -37.63 -5.99 -3.90
N ASN A 266 -38.18 -4.78 -3.78
CA ASN A 266 -37.40 -3.55 -3.96
C ASN A 266 -36.25 -3.51 -2.94
N GLU A 267 -35.07 -3.24 -3.40
CA GLU A 267 -33.93 -2.86 -2.55
C GLU A 267 -34.28 -1.54 -1.82
N THR A 268 -34.76 -1.65 -0.59
CA THR A 268 -34.67 -0.53 0.35
C THR A 268 -33.25 -0.50 0.91
N LYS A 269 -32.55 0.57 0.56
CA LYS A 269 -31.25 0.94 1.13
C LYS A 269 -31.34 1.15 2.63
#